data_fcf61da74004780b117ad26feeb8c28d
#
_entry.id   fcf61da74004780b117ad26feeb8c28d
#
_cell.length_a   1.000
_cell.length_b   1.000
_cell.length_c   1.000
_cell.angle_alpha   90.00
_cell.angle_beta   90.00
_cell.angle_gamma   90.00
#
_symmetry.space_group_name_H-M   'P 1'
#
loop_
_entity.id
_entity.type
_entity.pdbx_description
1 polymer ?
#
loop_
_entity_poly.entity_id
_entity_poly.type
_entity_poly.pdbx_seq_one_letter_code
_entity_poly.pdbx_strand_id
1 'polypeptide(L)'
;GKIRPTRGCVHVAGTHVNGAAPEALSKAGVCRIPEGRGIFPNLTVAENLRMWTYATEMSLREVYDKAYARFPRLGERRTQLAGTLSGGEQQMLAMSRALVADPGVLLLDEISMGLAPLIVTELYEVVRGLAAEGISILLVEQFARTALAVADYAAVMTQGRIAMVGQPADVADFVSEAYLGGAA
;
A
#
# COMPACT_ATOMS: atom_id res chain seq x y z
N GLY A 1 4.31 -14.64 1.66
CA GLY A 1 4.50 -15.55 2.64
C GLY A 1 3.36 -16.09 3.50
N LYS A 2 2.19 -15.44 3.65
CA LYS A 2 1.10 -15.94 4.53
C LYS A 2 0.33 -17.12 3.94
N ILE A 3 0.19 -17.15 2.62
CA ILE A 3 -0.54 -18.20 1.88
C ILE A 3 0.43 -18.84 0.91
N ARG A 4 0.39 -20.18 0.82
CA ARG A 4 1.15 -20.93 -0.17
C ARG A 4 0.30 -21.10 -1.42
N PRO A 5 0.84 -20.83 -2.63
CA PRO A 5 0.13 -21.12 -3.86
C PRO A 5 -0.08 -22.63 -4.00
N THR A 6 -1.26 -23.05 -4.43
CA THR A 6 -1.58 -24.46 -4.68
C THR A 6 -0.86 -24.96 -5.93
N ARG A 7 -0.66 -24.09 -6.92
CA ARG A 7 0.05 -24.36 -8.18
C ARG A 7 0.78 -23.09 -8.61
N GLY A 8 1.78 -23.24 -9.47
CA GLY A 8 2.56 -22.14 -10.02
C GLY A 8 3.61 -21.63 -9.06
N CYS A 9 4.27 -20.55 -9.48
CA CYS A 9 5.34 -19.90 -8.73
C CYS A 9 5.18 -18.39 -8.76
N VAL A 10 5.68 -17.76 -7.69
CA VAL A 10 5.73 -16.31 -7.52
C VAL A 10 7.19 -15.90 -7.51
N HIS A 11 7.53 -14.89 -8.31
CA HIS A 11 8.85 -14.29 -8.35
C HIS A 11 8.77 -12.81 -8.00
N VAL A 12 9.74 -12.33 -7.24
CA VAL A 12 9.93 -10.92 -6.95
C VAL A 12 11.36 -10.56 -7.36
N ALA A 13 11.51 -9.58 -8.24
CA ALA A 13 12.81 -9.21 -8.81
C ALA A 13 13.61 -10.41 -9.33
N GLY A 14 12.96 -11.35 -10.02
CA GLY A 14 13.55 -12.58 -10.54
C GLY A 14 13.78 -13.71 -9.52
N THR A 15 13.62 -13.44 -8.23
CA THR A 15 13.83 -14.43 -7.17
C THR A 15 12.54 -15.19 -6.88
N HIS A 16 12.61 -16.52 -6.86
CA HIS A 16 11.49 -17.41 -6.51
C HIS A 16 11.18 -17.31 -5.02
N VAL A 17 9.94 -16.95 -4.67
CA VAL A 17 9.55 -16.64 -3.28
C VAL A 17 8.46 -17.55 -2.70
N ASN A 18 8.12 -18.67 -3.37
CA ASN A 18 7.16 -19.61 -2.84
C ASN A 18 7.64 -20.18 -1.50
N GLY A 19 6.77 -20.09 -0.49
CA GLY A 19 7.09 -20.59 0.84
C GLY A 19 8.04 -19.72 1.66
N ALA A 20 8.51 -18.58 1.12
CA ALA A 20 9.29 -17.64 1.90
C ALA A 20 8.48 -17.11 3.11
N ALA A 21 9.10 -17.04 4.27
CA ALA A 21 8.49 -16.47 5.47
C ALA A 21 8.25 -14.96 5.27
N PRO A 22 7.18 -14.37 5.87
CA PRO A 22 6.92 -12.95 5.78
C PRO A 22 8.10 -12.07 6.20
N GLU A 23 8.84 -12.48 7.23
CA GLU A 23 10.03 -11.80 7.73
C GLU A 23 11.17 -11.79 6.72
N ALA A 24 11.34 -12.89 5.97
CA ALA A 24 12.34 -12.98 4.91
C ALA A 24 11.99 -12.05 3.74
N LEU A 25 10.71 -11.97 3.36
CA LEU A 25 10.23 -11.04 2.34
C LEU A 25 10.41 -9.58 2.77
N SER A 26 10.11 -9.26 4.02
CA SER A 26 10.31 -7.92 4.57
C SER A 26 11.79 -7.52 4.54
N LYS A 27 12.70 -8.41 4.97
CA LYS A 27 14.15 -8.18 4.89
C LYS A 27 14.66 -8.06 3.44
N ALA A 28 14.00 -8.69 2.49
CA ALA A 28 14.29 -8.57 1.06
C ALA A 28 13.67 -7.31 0.41
N GLY A 29 13.13 -6.38 1.20
CA GLY A 29 12.58 -5.12 0.71
C GLY A 29 11.15 -5.20 0.18
N VAL A 30 10.38 -6.23 0.55
CA VAL A 30 8.94 -6.30 0.23
C VAL A 30 8.15 -5.82 1.43
N CYS A 31 7.48 -4.70 1.32
CA CYS A 31 6.57 -4.17 2.34
C CYS A 31 5.12 -4.34 1.91
N ARG A 32 4.23 -4.66 2.86
CA ARG A 32 2.78 -4.72 2.62
C ARG A 32 2.04 -3.83 3.59
N ILE A 33 1.13 -3.03 3.06
CA ILE A 33 0.08 -2.36 3.81
C ILE A 33 -1.22 -3.13 3.54
N PRO A 34 -1.73 -3.86 4.54
CA PRO A 34 -2.95 -4.66 4.39
C PRO A 34 -4.19 -3.78 4.45
N GLU A 35 -5.30 -4.30 3.98
CA GLU A 35 -6.62 -3.82 4.36
C GLU A 35 -6.71 -3.68 5.90
N GLY A 36 -7.39 -2.66 6.38
CA GLY A 36 -7.48 -2.38 7.83
C GLY A 36 -6.24 -1.72 8.44
N ARG A 37 -5.32 -1.18 7.58
CA ARG A 37 -4.18 -0.31 7.92
C ARG A 37 -3.04 -0.99 8.69
N GLY A 38 -3.31 -1.98 9.52
CA GLY A 38 -2.30 -2.72 10.30
C GLY A 38 -1.50 -1.85 11.28
N ILE A 39 -2.11 -0.81 11.84
CA ILE A 39 -1.56 0.01 12.93
C ILE A 39 -1.88 -0.61 14.29
N PHE A 40 -1.17 -0.16 15.34
CA PHE A 40 -1.45 -0.52 16.72
C PHE A 40 -2.31 0.57 17.37
N PRO A 41 -3.65 0.40 17.50
CA PRO A 41 -4.56 1.48 17.90
C PRO A 41 -4.32 1.98 19.33
N ASN A 42 -3.83 1.13 20.21
CA ASN A 42 -3.54 1.43 21.61
C ASN A 42 -2.16 2.04 21.86
N LEU A 43 -1.36 2.20 20.81
CA LEU A 43 -0.09 2.91 20.85
C LEU A 43 -0.25 4.31 20.25
N THR A 44 0.56 5.24 20.71
CA THR A 44 0.66 6.57 20.10
C THR A 44 1.23 6.50 18.68
N VAL A 45 1.11 7.59 17.92
CA VAL A 45 1.74 7.73 16.60
C VAL A 45 3.24 7.45 16.70
N ALA A 46 3.94 8.08 17.66
CA ALA A 46 5.38 7.91 17.85
C ALA A 46 5.74 6.47 18.20
N GLU A 47 4.97 5.81 19.06
CA GLU A 47 5.21 4.41 19.43
C GLU A 47 4.94 3.46 18.24
N ASN A 48 3.93 3.71 17.41
CA ASN A 48 3.72 2.97 16.18
C ASN A 48 4.93 3.06 15.26
N LEU A 49 5.48 4.26 15.04
CA LEU A 49 6.68 4.45 14.24
C LEU A 49 7.90 3.76 14.86
N ARG A 50 8.06 3.84 16.19
CA ARG A 50 9.14 3.15 16.91
C ARG A 50 9.13 1.64 16.70
N MET A 51 7.95 1.00 16.59
CA MET A 51 7.86 -0.43 16.34
C MET A 51 8.55 -0.85 15.03
N TRP A 52 8.77 0.08 14.10
CA TRP A 52 9.38 -0.21 12.79
C TRP A 52 10.90 -0.08 12.77
N THR A 53 11.52 0.47 13.82
CA THR A 53 13.00 0.51 13.92
C THR A 53 13.61 -0.90 13.92
N TYR A 54 12.85 -1.94 14.25
CA TYR A 54 13.30 -3.33 14.16
C TYR A 54 13.49 -3.84 12.72
N ALA A 55 12.88 -3.17 11.75
CA ALA A 55 12.92 -3.56 10.33
C ALA A 55 13.92 -2.72 9.50
N THR A 56 14.62 -1.79 10.12
CA THR A 56 15.55 -0.88 9.46
C THR A 56 16.80 -0.64 10.32
N GLU A 57 17.89 -0.23 9.69
CA GLU A 57 19.10 0.23 10.39
C GLU A 57 19.02 1.71 10.79
N MET A 58 17.94 2.42 10.44
CA MET A 58 17.73 3.82 10.77
C MET A 58 17.57 4.01 12.28
N SER A 59 18.14 5.08 12.81
CA SER A 59 17.88 5.53 14.17
C SER A 59 16.42 5.96 14.35
N LEU A 60 15.91 5.91 15.58
CA LEU A 60 14.54 6.36 15.87
C LEU A 60 14.30 7.82 15.44
N ARG A 61 15.32 8.68 15.52
CA ARG A 61 15.23 10.06 15.08
C ARG A 61 15.02 10.16 13.57
N GLU A 62 15.81 9.45 12.79
CA GLU A 62 15.66 9.40 11.32
C GLU A 62 14.30 8.87 10.90
N VAL A 63 13.78 7.84 11.60
CA VAL A 63 12.42 7.32 11.39
C VAL A 63 11.37 8.41 11.58
N TYR A 64 11.45 9.18 12.66
CA TYR A 64 10.52 10.28 12.92
C TYR A 64 10.67 11.39 11.89
N ASP A 65 11.90 11.81 11.58
CA ASP A 65 12.18 12.87 10.64
C ASP A 65 11.62 12.51 9.25
N LYS A 66 11.85 11.29 8.77
CA LYS A 66 11.34 10.79 7.48
C LYS A 66 9.81 10.73 7.46
N ALA A 67 9.20 10.17 8.51
CA ALA A 67 7.74 10.03 8.59
C ALA A 67 7.03 11.39 8.69
N TYR A 68 7.53 12.30 9.53
CA TYR A 68 6.90 13.60 9.74
C TYR A 68 7.17 14.60 8.60
N ALA A 69 8.28 14.46 7.89
CA ALA A 69 8.52 15.22 6.67
C ALA A 69 7.49 14.87 5.57
N ARG A 70 7.15 13.57 5.45
CA ARG A 70 6.16 13.10 4.46
C ARG A 70 4.72 13.37 4.90
N PHE A 71 4.43 13.25 6.20
CA PHE A 71 3.11 13.41 6.80
C PHE A 71 3.17 14.34 8.01
N PRO A 72 3.23 15.68 7.81
CA PRO A 72 3.39 16.66 8.90
C PRO A 72 2.31 16.54 10.00
N ARG A 73 1.07 16.21 9.61
CA ARG A 73 -0.05 15.99 10.56
C ARG A 73 0.25 14.91 11.60
N LEU A 74 1.05 13.90 11.26
CA LEU A 74 1.45 12.88 12.23
C LEU A 74 2.43 13.42 13.27
N GLY A 75 3.30 14.36 12.87
CA GLY A 75 4.21 15.06 13.78
C GLY A 75 3.47 15.90 14.81
N GLU A 76 2.42 16.61 14.40
CA GLU A 76 1.54 17.39 15.29
C GLU A 76 0.81 16.51 16.31
N ARG A 77 0.53 15.26 15.95
CA ARG A 77 -0.24 14.28 16.75
C ARG A 77 0.61 13.16 17.31
N ARG A 78 1.93 13.34 17.42
CA ARG A 78 2.90 12.30 17.79
C ARG A 78 2.58 11.55 19.10
N THR A 79 1.94 12.23 20.05
CA THR A 79 1.55 11.68 21.36
C THR A 79 0.10 11.18 21.41
N GLN A 80 -0.67 11.36 20.33
CA GLN A 80 -2.05 10.90 20.24
C GLN A 80 -2.11 9.40 19.98
N LEU A 81 -3.07 8.69 20.60
CA LEU A 81 -3.32 7.27 20.35
C LEU A 81 -3.76 7.07 18.89
N ALA A 82 -3.14 6.14 18.20
CA ALA A 82 -3.40 5.90 16.78
C ALA A 82 -4.85 5.50 16.49
N GLY A 83 -5.50 4.81 17.43
CA GLY A 83 -6.92 4.45 17.31
C GLY A 83 -7.89 5.63 17.32
N THR A 84 -7.46 6.81 17.82
CA THR A 84 -8.28 8.03 17.88
C THR A 84 -8.04 8.99 16.70
N LEU A 85 -7.13 8.65 15.81
CA LEU A 85 -6.90 9.39 14.57
C LEU A 85 -8.07 9.22 13.60
N SER A 86 -8.25 10.19 12.70
CA SER A 86 -9.14 10.02 11.56
C SER A 86 -8.69 8.87 10.65
N GLY A 87 -9.61 8.32 9.85
CA GLY A 87 -9.29 7.23 8.93
C GLY A 87 -8.11 7.54 8.00
N GLY A 88 -8.05 8.77 7.49
CA GLY A 88 -6.96 9.23 6.63
C GLY A 88 -5.63 9.32 7.38
N GLU A 89 -5.60 9.86 8.60
CA GLU A 89 -4.39 9.93 9.41
C GLU A 89 -3.88 8.53 9.81
N GLN A 90 -4.80 7.60 10.09
CA GLN A 90 -4.43 6.20 10.32
C GLN A 90 -3.80 5.56 9.07
N GLN A 91 -4.33 5.89 7.88
CA GLN A 91 -3.76 5.42 6.62
C GLN A 91 -2.39 6.05 6.34
N MET A 92 -2.22 7.35 6.62
CA MET A 92 -0.91 8.02 6.54
C MET A 92 0.10 7.38 7.50
N LEU A 93 -0.33 7.01 8.71
CA LEU A 93 0.52 6.29 9.67
C LEU A 93 0.90 4.90 9.14
N ALA A 94 -0.03 4.17 8.54
CA ALA A 94 0.26 2.90 7.88
C ALA A 94 1.25 3.06 6.71
N MET A 95 1.09 4.09 5.89
CA MET A 95 2.02 4.42 4.80
C MET A 95 3.41 4.82 5.29
N SER A 96 3.51 5.53 6.43
CA SER A 96 4.81 5.89 7.03
C SER A 96 5.69 4.68 7.32
N ARG A 97 5.08 3.54 7.63
CA ARG A 97 5.79 2.28 7.83
C ARG A 97 6.57 1.84 6.59
N ALA A 98 5.90 1.91 5.44
CA ALA A 98 6.53 1.55 4.17
C ALA A 98 7.74 2.44 3.88
N LEU A 99 7.62 3.75 4.16
CA LEU A 99 8.71 4.70 3.95
C LEU A 99 9.93 4.41 4.82
N VAL A 100 9.70 3.98 6.07
CA VAL A 100 10.77 3.64 7.01
C VAL A 100 11.51 2.37 6.60
N ALA A 101 10.78 1.39 6.06
CA ALA A 101 11.35 0.13 5.60
C ALA A 101 12.17 0.25 4.31
N ASP A 102 12.09 1.40 3.62
CA ASP A 102 12.75 1.67 2.34
C ASP A 102 12.59 0.52 1.33
N PRO A 103 11.34 0.15 0.99
CA PRO A 103 11.08 -1.06 0.25
C PRO A 103 11.40 -0.90 -1.24
N GLY A 104 11.95 -1.94 -1.87
CA GLY A 104 11.99 -2.03 -3.33
C GLY A 104 10.63 -2.36 -3.95
N VAL A 105 9.77 -3.06 -3.19
CA VAL A 105 8.41 -3.44 -3.61
C VAL A 105 7.40 -3.13 -2.51
N LEU A 106 6.35 -2.40 -2.85
CA LEU A 106 5.26 -2.03 -1.95
C LEU A 106 3.94 -2.65 -2.42
N LEU A 107 3.31 -3.43 -1.56
CA LEU A 107 2.01 -4.05 -1.79
C LEU A 107 0.94 -3.27 -1.02
N LEU A 108 0.01 -2.65 -1.73
CA LEU A 108 -1.08 -1.84 -1.18
C LEU A 108 -2.43 -2.54 -1.42
N ASP A 109 -3.18 -2.78 -0.36
CA ASP A 109 -4.40 -3.57 -0.38
C ASP A 109 -5.55 -2.72 0.14
N GLU A 110 -6.46 -2.28 -0.78
CA GLU A 110 -7.65 -1.47 -0.51
C GLU A 110 -7.38 -0.24 0.38
N ILE A 111 -6.35 0.52 0.04
CA ILE A 111 -5.90 1.66 0.87
C ILE A 111 -6.86 2.85 0.88
N SER A 112 -7.77 2.92 -0.12
CA SER A 112 -8.76 4.01 -0.23
C SER A 112 -10.08 3.71 0.48
N MET A 113 -10.29 2.47 0.93
CA MET A 113 -11.58 2.05 1.45
C MET A 113 -12.00 2.82 2.72
N GLY A 114 -13.22 3.36 2.70
CA GLY A 114 -13.80 4.10 3.83
C GLY A 114 -13.19 5.49 4.08
N LEU A 115 -12.44 6.04 3.11
CA LEU A 115 -11.88 7.37 3.20
C LEU A 115 -12.70 8.39 2.41
N ALA A 116 -12.67 9.65 2.88
CA ALA A 116 -13.27 10.77 2.14
C ALA A 116 -12.50 11.02 0.82
N PRO A 117 -13.17 11.44 -0.27
CA PRO A 117 -12.55 11.62 -1.58
C PRO A 117 -11.29 12.49 -1.58
N LEU A 118 -11.29 13.58 -0.79
CA LEU A 118 -10.12 14.45 -0.68
C LEU A 118 -8.90 13.72 -0.10
N ILE A 119 -9.12 12.90 0.92
CA ILE A 119 -8.05 12.11 1.55
C ILE A 119 -7.53 11.02 0.58
N VAL A 120 -8.43 10.44 -0.20
CA VAL A 120 -8.05 9.50 -1.25
C VAL A 120 -7.11 10.17 -2.26
N THR A 121 -7.44 11.39 -2.71
CA THR A 121 -6.57 12.16 -3.62
C THR A 121 -5.19 12.40 -3.00
N GLU A 122 -5.13 12.91 -1.76
CA GLU A 122 -3.87 13.13 -1.04
C GLU A 122 -3.03 11.83 -0.94
N LEU A 123 -3.69 10.70 -0.65
CA LEU A 123 -3.03 9.41 -0.51
C LEU A 123 -2.42 8.93 -1.84
N TYR A 124 -3.14 9.09 -2.94
CA TYR A 124 -2.64 8.69 -4.26
C TYR A 124 -1.53 9.61 -4.78
N GLU A 125 -1.48 10.88 -4.38
CA GLU A 125 -0.31 11.72 -4.63
C GLU A 125 0.94 11.19 -3.90
N VAL A 126 0.78 10.65 -2.69
CA VAL A 126 1.88 9.97 -1.99
C VAL A 126 2.31 8.72 -2.76
N VAL A 127 1.37 7.91 -3.23
CA VAL A 127 1.67 6.70 -4.03
C VAL A 127 2.45 7.06 -5.29
N ARG A 128 2.04 8.09 -6.04
CA ARG A 128 2.77 8.59 -7.21
C ARG A 128 4.19 9.04 -6.85
N GLY A 129 4.34 9.77 -5.75
CA GLY A 129 5.65 10.21 -5.27
C GLY A 129 6.58 9.04 -5.00
N LEU A 130 6.08 7.98 -4.34
CA LEU A 130 6.85 6.76 -4.06
C LEU A 130 7.25 6.02 -5.36
N ALA A 131 6.34 5.93 -6.32
CA ALA A 131 6.66 5.35 -7.62
C ALA A 131 7.73 6.15 -8.36
N ALA A 132 7.67 7.48 -8.33
CA ALA A 132 8.68 8.37 -8.91
C ALA A 132 10.06 8.26 -8.21
N GLU A 133 10.10 7.86 -6.94
CA GLU A 133 11.31 7.56 -6.18
C GLU A 133 11.89 6.16 -6.56
N GLY A 134 11.24 5.40 -7.45
CA GLY A 134 11.70 4.11 -7.95
C GLY A 134 11.15 2.89 -7.21
N ILE A 135 10.19 3.07 -6.32
CA ILE A 135 9.53 1.95 -5.62
C ILE A 135 8.54 1.28 -6.57
N SER A 136 8.68 -0.03 -6.76
CA SER A 136 7.69 -0.82 -7.50
C SER A 136 6.44 -1.04 -6.66
N ILE A 137 5.27 -0.63 -7.15
CA ILE A 137 4.02 -0.67 -6.37
C ILE A 137 3.02 -1.63 -7.02
N LEU A 138 2.54 -2.60 -6.26
CA LEU A 138 1.36 -3.39 -6.60
C LEU A 138 0.18 -2.88 -5.77
N LEU A 139 -0.75 -2.23 -6.44
CA LEU A 139 -1.96 -1.68 -5.84
C LEU A 139 -3.15 -2.60 -6.17
N VAL A 140 -3.84 -3.06 -5.14
CA VAL A 140 -5.13 -3.79 -5.27
C VAL A 140 -6.23 -2.86 -4.78
N GLU A 141 -7.21 -2.60 -5.63
CA GLU A 141 -8.30 -1.67 -5.35
C GLU A 141 -9.62 -2.11 -5.95
N GLN A 142 -10.71 -1.78 -5.28
CA GLN A 142 -12.06 -2.00 -5.78
C GLN A 142 -12.50 -0.86 -6.70
N PHE A 143 -12.09 0.37 -6.42
CA PHE A 143 -12.46 1.56 -7.20
C PHE A 143 -11.53 1.77 -8.39
N ALA A 144 -11.86 1.13 -9.53
CA ALA A 144 -11.03 1.10 -10.72
C ALA A 144 -10.56 2.49 -11.18
N ARG A 145 -11.45 3.50 -11.23
CA ARG A 145 -11.10 4.85 -11.72
C ARG A 145 -9.92 5.47 -10.98
N THR A 146 -9.89 5.33 -9.67
CA THR A 146 -8.84 5.91 -8.83
C THR A 146 -7.51 5.18 -9.02
N ALA A 147 -7.55 3.85 -9.06
CA ALA A 147 -6.36 3.02 -9.29
C ALA A 147 -5.76 3.25 -10.69
N LEU A 148 -6.61 3.28 -11.73
CA LEU A 148 -6.18 3.49 -13.11
C LEU A 148 -5.53 4.87 -13.34
N ALA A 149 -5.94 5.90 -12.58
CA ALA A 149 -5.37 7.24 -12.68
C ALA A 149 -3.90 7.32 -12.24
N VAL A 150 -3.38 6.33 -11.52
CA VAL A 150 -2.00 6.30 -10.99
C VAL A 150 -1.19 5.10 -11.50
N ALA A 151 -1.81 4.17 -12.21
CA ALA A 151 -1.17 2.96 -12.68
C ALA A 151 -0.43 3.17 -14.00
N ASP A 152 0.72 2.53 -14.15
CA ASP A 152 1.41 2.38 -15.44
C ASP A 152 0.84 1.18 -16.22
N TYR A 153 0.34 0.18 -15.49
CA TYR A 153 -0.23 -1.05 -16.03
C TYR A 153 -1.31 -1.58 -15.11
N ALA A 154 -2.36 -2.19 -15.65
CA ALA A 154 -3.47 -2.65 -14.84
C ALA A 154 -3.94 -4.06 -15.23
N ALA A 155 -4.52 -4.76 -14.26
CA ALA A 155 -5.16 -6.06 -14.46
C ALA A 155 -6.55 -6.07 -13.80
N VAL A 156 -7.54 -6.60 -14.49
CA VAL A 156 -8.87 -6.85 -13.93
C VAL A 156 -8.95 -8.29 -13.46
N MET A 157 -9.26 -8.46 -12.19
CA MET A 157 -9.51 -9.79 -11.61
C MET A 157 -11.01 -9.94 -11.32
N THR A 158 -11.61 -11.02 -11.78
CA THR A 158 -12.99 -11.37 -11.49
C THR A 158 -13.11 -12.86 -11.18
N GLN A 159 -13.86 -13.21 -10.14
CA GLN A 159 -14.04 -14.60 -9.70
C GLN A 159 -12.72 -15.40 -9.57
N GLY A 160 -11.66 -14.75 -9.07
CA GLY A 160 -10.35 -15.38 -8.87
C GLY A 160 -9.52 -15.60 -10.14
N ARG A 161 -9.92 -15.01 -11.27
CA ARG A 161 -9.22 -15.10 -12.56
C ARG A 161 -8.87 -13.72 -13.09
N ILE A 162 -7.74 -13.60 -13.76
CA ILE A 162 -7.39 -12.41 -14.51
C ILE A 162 -8.23 -12.43 -15.81
N ALA A 163 -9.11 -11.44 -15.96
CA ALA A 163 -9.97 -11.28 -17.13
C ALA A 163 -9.30 -10.43 -18.21
N MET A 164 -8.53 -9.41 -17.80
CA MET A 164 -7.83 -8.51 -18.71
C MET A 164 -6.54 -8.00 -18.06
N VAL A 165 -5.53 -7.72 -18.89
CA VAL A 165 -4.29 -7.05 -18.51
C VAL A 165 -3.94 -6.07 -19.62
N GLY A 166 -3.59 -4.82 -19.31
CA GLY A 166 -3.26 -3.82 -20.33
C GLY A 166 -2.91 -2.45 -19.77
N GLN A 167 -2.85 -1.49 -20.68
CA GLN A 167 -2.70 -0.08 -20.32
C GLN A 167 -3.94 0.42 -19.58
N PRO A 168 -3.82 1.42 -18.71
CA PRO A 168 -4.97 1.94 -17.95
C PRO A 168 -6.17 2.35 -18.81
N ALA A 169 -5.93 2.92 -20.00
CA ALA A 169 -7.01 3.31 -20.92
C ALA A 169 -7.80 2.09 -21.43
N ASP A 170 -7.10 1.05 -21.90
CA ASP A 170 -7.73 -0.16 -22.41
C ASP A 170 -8.54 -0.87 -21.32
N VAL A 171 -7.99 -0.90 -20.10
CA VAL A 171 -8.65 -1.49 -18.94
C VAL A 171 -9.87 -0.67 -18.52
N ALA A 172 -9.83 0.66 -18.62
CA ALA A 172 -10.97 1.53 -18.32
C ALA A 172 -12.13 1.26 -19.27
N ASP A 173 -11.85 1.10 -20.55
CA ASP A 173 -12.85 0.77 -21.57
C ASP A 173 -13.49 -0.59 -21.30
N PHE A 174 -12.68 -1.62 -21.05
CA PHE A 174 -13.14 -2.96 -20.69
C PHE A 174 -14.05 -2.96 -19.45
N VAL A 175 -13.65 -2.25 -18.40
CA VAL A 175 -14.43 -2.12 -17.15
C VAL A 175 -15.76 -1.42 -17.45
N SER A 176 -15.74 -0.34 -18.24
CA SER A 176 -16.94 0.41 -18.60
C SER A 176 -17.94 -0.45 -19.40
N GLU A 177 -17.47 -1.20 -20.36
CA GLU A 177 -18.30 -2.13 -21.15
C GLU A 177 -18.90 -3.25 -20.27
N ALA A 178 -18.09 -3.82 -19.36
CA ALA A 178 -18.56 -4.87 -18.45
C ALA A 178 -19.66 -4.38 -17.50
N TYR A 179 -19.61 -3.12 -17.05
CA TYR A 179 -20.65 -2.51 -16.21
C TYR A 179 -21.87 -2.04 -17.01
N LEU A 180 -21.72 -1.60 -18.25
CA LEU A 180 -22.82 -1.14 -19.09
C LEU A 180 -23.48 -2.29 -19.87
N GLY A 181 -22.73 -3.33 -20.23
CA GLY A 181 -23.22 -4.50 -20.95
C GLY A 181 -23.95 -5.54 -20.08
N GLY A 182 -23.90 -5.42 -18.76
CA GLY A 182 -24.64 -6.28 -17.82
C GLY A 182 -26.09 -5.87 -17.56
N ALA A 183 -26.62 -4.89 -18.32
CA ALA A 183 -28.00 -4.40 -18.25
C ALA A 183 -28.86 -4.83 -19.45
N ALA A 184 -28.56 -5.99 -20.05
CA ALA A 184 -29.39 -6.60 -21.13
C ALA A 184 -29.90 -7.99 -20.70
#